data_5d9bfef8161d78516ee136bddc5cdfe2
#
_entry.id   5d9bfef8161d78516ee136bddc5cdfe2
#
_cell.length_a   1.000
_cell.length_b   1.000
_cell.length_c   1.000
_cell.angle_alpha   90.00
_cell.angle_beta   90.00
_cell.angle_gamma   90.00
#
_symmetry.space_group_name_H-M   'P 1'
#
loop_
_entity.id
_entity.type
_entity.pdbx_description
1 polymer ?
#
loop_
_entity_poly.entity_id
_entity_poly.type
_entity_poly.pdbx_seq_one_letter_code
_entity_poly.pdbx_strand_id
1 'polypeptide(L)'
;KTDFDGTMKALVDIGYKRMEAAGYRDGKFYGKSPAEMKKYLADLGARMVGSHTGSGLLAEGDTKGWDFWKKNAADTAEVGCKWIVQAGYPSKDIKSLSDVKRLADQFNKCGEIAKANGLRFAFHNHVDEFHELEGKIPFDVMIENTDKGLVTFQIDTAQLVYGGFKCHDYVNRYPGRFANWHLKDANADGKGSTEMGAGIVDFKSIFGVAEKAGLED
;
A
#
# COMPACT_ATOMS: atom_id res chain seq x y z
N LYS A 1 -7.98 18.03 -5.39
CA LYS A 1 -9.13 17.42 -4.69
C LYS A 1 -10.46 18.09 -5.04
N THR A 2 -10.42 19.30 -5.57
CA THR A 2 -11.59 20.09 -6.01
C THR A 2 -11.96 19.86 -7.47
N ASP A 3 -11.03 19.36 -8.29
CA ASP A 3 -11.24 19.05 -9.70
C ASP A 3 -10.55 17.71 -10.02
N PHE A 4 -11.28 16.63 -9.83
CA PHE A 4 -10.77 15.28 -10.11
C PHE A 4 -10.54 15.07 -11.61
N ASP A 5 -11.50 15.43 -12.45
CA ASP A 5 -11.46 15.16 -13.89
C ASP A 5 -10.35 15.98 -14.59
N GLY A 6 -10.20 17.27 -14.24
CA GLY A 6 -9.10 18.10 -14.73
C GLY A 6 -7.73 17.59 -14.29
N THR A 7 -7.61 17.13 -13.04
CA THR A 7 -6.37 16.52 -12.53
C THR A 7 -6.02 15.25 -13.29
N MET A 8 -6.98 14.36 -13.51
CA MET A 8 -6.74 13.10 -14.21
C MET A 8 -6.33 13.34 -15.67
N LYS A 9 -6.97 14.29 -16.35
CA LYS A 9 -6.59 14.67 -17.70
C LYS A 9 -5.15 15.21 -17.74
N ALA A 10 -4.80 16.12 -16.85
CA ALA A 10 -3.44 16.67 -16.79
C ALA A 10 -2.39 15.57 -16.55
N LEU A 11 -2.65 14.60 -15.63
CA LEU A 11 -1.76 13.47 -15.40
C LEU A 11 -1.57 12.63 -16.67
N VAL A 12 -2.64 12.37 -17.40
CA VAL A 12 -2.56 11.58 -18.65
C VAL A 12 -1.82 12.36 -19.74
N ASP A 13 -2.03 13.67 -19.87
CA ASP A 13 -1.37 14.54 -20.85
C ASP A 13 0.14 14.59 -20.62
N ILE A 14 0.63 14.57 -19.38
CA ILE A 14 2.07 14.50 -19.04
C ILE A 14 2.65 13.09 -19.10
N GLY A 15 1.83 12.07 -19.39
CA GLY A 15 2.30 10.72 -19.69
C GLY A 15 1.96 9.62 -18.70
N TYR A 16 1.32 9.90 -17.56
CA TYR A 16 0.90 8.86 -16.61
C TYR A 16 -0.25 8.04 -17.19
N LYS A 17 -0.06 6.74 -17.32
CA LYS A 17 -1.04 5.79 -17.87
C LYS A 17 -1.51 4.74 -16.85
N ARG A 18 -0.80 4.65 -15.71
CA ARG A 18 -1.08 3.70 -14.63
C ARG A 18 -1.32 4.50 -13.36
N MET A 19 -2.48 4.29 -12.74
CA MET A 19 -2.93 5.08 -11.60
C MET A 19 -3.16 4.17 -10.39
N GLU A 20 -2.77 4.63 -9.21
CA GLU A 20 -3.18 4.01 -7.96
C GLU A 20 -4.17 4.95 -7.25
N ALA A 21 -5.34 4.41 -6.87
CA ALA A 21 -6.37 5.20 -6.22
C ALA A 21 -6.15 5.26 -4.70
N ALA A 22 -6.43 6.41 -4.10
CA ALA A 22 -6.43 6.61 -2.65
C ALA A 22 -7.81 7.10 -2.14
N GLY A 23 -8.88 6.79 -2.86
CA GLY A 23 -10.23 7.32 -2.57
C GLY A 23 -11.34 6.33 -2.86
N TYR A 24 -11.34 5.19 -2.15
CA TYR A 24 -12.49 4.28 -2.14
C TYR A 24 -13.39 4.56 -0.95
N ARG A 25 -14.67 4.80 -1.21
CA ARG A 25 -15.68 5.04 -0.17
C ARG A 25 -17.06 4.63 -0.68
N ASP A 26 -17.83 3.93 0.17
CA ASP A 26 -19.23 3.55 -0.08
C ASP A 26 -19.43 2.82 -1.43
N GLY A 27 -18.49 1.92 -1.80
CA GLY A 27 -18.52 1.17 -3.05
C GLY A 27 -18.15 1.99 -4.29
N LYS A 28 -17.49 3.14 -4.12
CA LYS A 28 -17.13 4.06 -5.21
C LYS A 28 -15.68 4.53 -5.11
N PHE A 29 -15.08 4.77 -6.26
CA PHE A 29 -13.78 5.41 -6.41
C PHE A 29 -13.97 6.87 -6.84
N TYR A 30 -13.69 7.82 -5.97
CA TYR A 30 -13.91 9.26 -6.22
C TYR A 30 -15.33 9.58 -6.72
N GLY A 31 -16.33 8.88 -6.17
CA GLY A 31 -17.75 9.06 -6.51
C GLY A 31 -18.23 8.26 -7.73
N LYS A 32 -17.35 7.59 -8.46
CA LYS A 32 -17.68 6.72 -9.61
C LYS A 32 -17.80 5.26 -9.15
N SER A 33 -18.78 4.52 -9.65
CA SER A 33 -18.84 3.07 -9.47
C SER A 33 -17.60 2.39 -10.09
N PRO A 34 -17.29 1.13 -9.75
CA PRO A 34 -16.18 0.40 -10.37
C PRO A 34 -16.22 0.40 -11.89
N ALA A 35 -17.37 0.07 -12.47
CA ALA A 35 -17.56 0.07 -13.94
C ALA A 35 -17.38 1.46 -14.55
N GLU A 36 -17.94 2.52 -13.92
CA GLU A 36 -17.76 3.91 -14.37
C GLU A 36 -16.31 4.34 -14.28
N MET A 37 -15.58 4.01 -13.20
CA MET A 37 -14.18 4.32 -13.05
C MET A 37 -13.32 3.62 -14.10
N LYS A 38 -13.56 2.34 -14.34
CA LYS A 38 -12.89 1.58 -15.40
C LYS A 38 -13.04 2.21 -16.77
N LYS A 39 -14.31 2.51 -17.13
CA LYS A 39 -14.61 3.17 -18.40
C LYS A 39 -13.98 4.55 -18.50
N TYR A 40 -14.11 5.37 -17.47
CA TYR A 40 -13.56 6.73 -17.41
C TYR A 40 -12.03 6.74 -17.68
N LEU A 41 -11.29 5.85 -17.02
CA LEU A 41 -9.84 5.77 -17.23
C LEU A 41 -9.50 5.24 -18.61
N ALA A 42 -10.24 4.27 -19.11
CA ALA A 42 -10.04 3.74 -20.47
C ALA A 42 -10.28 4.82 -21.54
N ASP A 43 -11.30 5.65 -21.39
CA ASP A 43 -11.60 6.77 -22.29
C ASP A 43 -10.45 7.81 -22.30
N LEU A 44 -9.70 7.95 -21.21
CA LEU A 44 -8.50 8.77 -21.10
C LEU A 44 -7.22 8.08 -21.60
N GLY A 45 -7.28 6.79 -21.98
CA GLY A 45 -6.10 5.99 -22.32
C GLY A 45 -5.23 5.61 -21.13
N ALA A 46 -5.81 5.53 -19.95
CA ALA A 46 -5.19 5.13 -18.68
C ALA A 46 -5.90 3.93 -18.05
N ARG A 47 -5.32 3.39 -16.97
CA ARG A 47 -5.94 2.33 -16.17
C ARG A 47 -5.56 2.45 -14.70
N MET A 48 -6.42 1.94 -13.83
CA MET A 48 -6.10 1.77 -12.42
C MET A 48 -5.35 0.44 -12.21
N VAL A 49 -4.26 0.47 -11.45
CA VAL A 49 -3.42 -0.72 -11.17
C VAL A 49 -3.49 -1.15 -9.71
N GLY A 50 -3.86 -0.24 -8.82
CA GLY A 50 -3.99 -0.48 -7.40
C GLY A 50 -4.99 0.44 -6.73
N SER A 51 -5.42 0.05 -5.53
CA SER A 51 -6.30 0.85 -4.69
C SER A 51 -5.79 0.86 -3.25
N HIS A 52 -5.41 2.04 -2.77
CA HIS A 52 -5.20 2.28 -1.35
C HIS A 52 -6.54 2.31 -0.63
N THR A 53 -6.66 1.47 0.37
CA THR A 53 -7.81 1.37 1.26
C THR A 53 -7.31 1.02 2.65
N GLY A 54 -8.20 0.85 3.61
CA GLY A 54 -7.77 0.40 4.92
C GLY A 54 -8.90 0.32 5.93
N SER A 55 -8.64 -0.46 6.95
CA SER A 55 -9.44 -0.52 8.16
C SER A 55 -8.51 -0.40 9.38
N GLY A 56 -9.10 -0.13 10.55
CA GLY A 56 -8.45 -0.38 11.83
C GLY A 56 -8.18 -1.87 12.07
N LEU A 57 -7.64 -2.19 13.23
CA LEU A 57 -7.56 -3.57 13.69
C LEU A 57 -8.98 -4.07 14.00
N LEU A 58 -9.42 -5.08 13.24
CA LEU A 58 -10.78 -5.62 13.39
C LEU A 58 -10.90 -6.40 14.69
N ALA A 59 -12.03 -6.20 15.37
CA ALA A 59 -12.38 -6.98 16.55
C ALA A 59 -12.74 -8.43 16.16
N GLU A 60 -12.63 -9.34 17.11
CA GLU A 60 -13.15 -10.70 16.92
C GLU A 60 -14.65 -10.65 16.66
N GLY A 61 -15.11 -11.37 15.61
CA GLY A 61 -16.51 -11.36 15.20
C GLY A 61 -16.97 -10.12 14.43
N ASP A 62 -16.09 -9.20 14.04
CA ASP A 62 -16.44 -8.02 13.23
C ASP A 62 -16.82 -8.41 11.79
N THR A 63 -18.07 -8.77 11.60
CA THR A 63 -18.60 -9.12 10.28
C THR A 63 -18.61 -7.94 9.32
N LYS A 64 -18.86 -6.70 9.80
CA LYS A 64 -18.92 -5.49 8.96
C LYS A 64 -17.56 -5.14 8.38
N GLY A 65 -16.49 -5.27 9.17
CA GLY A 65 -15.13 -5.06 8.69
C GLY A 65 -14.74 -6.06 7.61
N TRP A 66 -15.13 -7.33 7.78
CA TRP A 66 -14.87 -8.36 6.76
C TRP A 66 -15.74 -8.19 5.51
N ASP A 67 -16.98 -7.77 5.64
CA ASP A 67 -17.84 -7.48 4.47
C ASP A 67 -17.34 -6.26 3.69
N PHE A 68 -16.78 -5.25 4.38
CA PHE A 68 -16.07 -4.15 3.73
C PHE A 68 -14.89 -4.67 2.88
N TRP A 69 -14.03 -5.54 3.43
CA TRP A 69 -12.87 -6.08 2.71
C TRP A 69 -13.29 -6.91 1.49
N LYS A 70 -14.30 -7.77 1.63
CA LYS A 70 -14.83 -8.58 0.52
C LYS A 70 -15.38 -7.70 -0.59
N LYS A 71 -16.22 -6.70 -0.24
CA LYS A 71 -16.78 -5.78 -1.22
C LYS A 71 -15.71 -4.96 -1.92
N ASN A 72 -14.78 -4.40 -1.17
CA ASN A 72 -13.69 -3.59 -1.72
C ASN A 72 -12.80 -4.42 -2.67
N ALA A 73 -12.49 -5.65 -2.32
CA ALA A 73 -11.71 -6.53 -3.20
C ALA A 73 -12.48 -6.82 -4.52
N ALA A 74 -13.77 -7.11 -4.45
CA ALA A 74 -14.59 -7.32 -5.65
C ALA A 74 -14.63 -6.06 -6.53
N ASP A 75 -14.89 -4.89 -5.95
CA ASP A 75 -14.94 -3.61 -6.65
C ASP A 75 -13.57 -3.25 -7.27
N THR A 76 -12.47 -3.50 -6.55
CA THR A 76 -11.10 -3.26 -7.02
C THR A 76 -10.75 -4.17 -8.21
N ALA A 77 -11.18 -5.44 -8.16
CA ALA A 77 -11.01 -6.38 -9.27
C ALA A 77 -11.84 -5.99 -10.49
N GLU A 78 -13.08 -5.51 -10.31
CA GLU A 78 -13.96 -5.05 -11.39
C GLU A 78 -13.37 -3.88 -12.17
N VAL A 79 -12.71 -2.93 -11.49
CA VAL A 79 -11.98 -1.84 -12.16
C VAL A 79 -10.81 -2.37 -12.99
N GLY A 80 -10.27 -3.54 -12.65
CA GLY A 80 -9.16 -4.19 -13.36
C GLY A 80 -7.79 -3.92 -12.69
N CYS A 81 -7.78 -3.65 -11.41
CA CYS A 81 -6.56 -3.53 -10.62
C CYS A 81 -5.85 -4.87 -10.45
N LYS A 82 -4.57 -4.81 -10.15
CA LYS A 82 -3.74 -5.94 -9.68
C LYS A 82 -3.61 -5.94 -8.16
N TRP A 83 -3.62 -4.74 -7.56
CA TRP A 83 -3.31 -4.55 -6.15
C TRP A 83 -4.49 -3.99 -5.37
N ILE A 84 -4.69 -4.53 -4.15
CA ILE A 84 -5.44 -3.89 -3.08
C ILE A 84 -4.48 -3.67 -1.91
N VAL A 85 -4.37 -2.43 -1.44
CA VAL A 85 -3.32 -2.00 -0.52
C VAL A 85 -3.93 -1.46 0.75
N GLN A 86 -3.61 -2.07 1.90
CA GLN A 86 -3.88 -1.46 3.21
C GLN A 86 -2.98 -0.24 3.37
N ALA A 87 -3.57 0.93 3.32
CA ALA A 87 -2.86 2.20 3.42
C ALA A 87 -2.80 2.67 4.87
N GLY A 88 -1.72 2.34 5.55
CA GLY A 88 -1.41 2.83 6.88
C GLY A 88 -1.62 1.81 8.00
N TYR A 89 -0.84 2.05 9.01
CA TYR A 89 -0.78 1.29 10.26
C TYR A 89 -1.82 1.84 11.25
N PRO A 90 -2.69 1.01 11.84
CA PRO A 90 -3.71 1.49 12.76
C PRO A 90 -3.15 1.73 14.17
N SER A 91 -2.21 2.67 14.29
CA SER A 91 -1.44 2.96 15.52
C SER A 91 -2.31 3.22 16.76
N LYS A 92 -3.54 3.71 16.56
CA LYS A 92 -4.49 3.92 17.67
C LYS A 92 -5.00 2.62 18.28
N ASP A 93 -5.06 1.56 17.49
CA ASP A 93 -5.60 0.25 17.89
C ASP A 93 -4.50 -0.69 18.39
N ILE A 94 -3.24 -0.39 18.08
CA ILE A 94 -2.08 -1.22 18.45
C ILE A 94 -1.47 -0.73 19.76
N LYS A 95 -1.44 -1.60 20.77
CA LYS A 95 -0.91 -1.31 22.11
C LYS A 95 0.16 -2.31 22.56
N SER A 96 0.27 -3.44 21.87
CA SER A 96 1.18 -4.53 22.21
C SER A 96 1.65 -5.29 20.96
N LEU A 97 2.71 -6.08 21.09
CA LEU A 97 3.12 -7.00 20.02
C LEU A 97 2.05 -8.08 19.72
N SER A 98 1.18 -8.37 20.67
CA SER A 98 0.02 -9.25 20.43
C SER A 98 -0.94 -8.62 19.43
N ASP A 99 -1.19 -7.30 19.51
CA ASP A 99 -2.04 -6.60 18.54
C ASP A 99 -1.39 -6.56 17.16
N VAL A 100 -0.06 -6.39 17.10
CA VAL A 100 0.68 -6.45 15.82
C VAL A 100 0.54 -7.82 15.15
N LYS A 101 0.60 -8.92 15.93
CA LYS A 101 0.38 -10.26 15.40
C LYS A 101 -1.06 -10.47 14.93
N ARG A 102 -2.05 -9.97 15.66
CA ARG A 102 -3.45 -9.98 15.22
C ARG A 102 -3.64 -9.19 13.92
N LEU A 103 -2.93 -8.07 13.76
CA LEU A 103 -2.94 -7.31 12.50
C LEU A 103 -2.30 -8.12 11.36
N ALA A 104 -1.22 -8.85 11.61
CA ALA A 104 -0.63 -9.76 10.64
C ALA A 104 -1.60 -10.89 10.23
N ASP A 105 -2.33 -11.47 11.18
CA ASP A 105 -3.39 -12.45 10.88
C ASP A 105 -4.53 -11.83 10.06
N GLN A 106 -4.92 -10.60 10.37
CA GLN A 106 -5.88 -9.84 9.56
C GLN A 106 -5.37 -9.65 8.13
N PHE A 107 -4.08 -9.32 7.94
CA PHE A 107 -3.48 -9.16 6.61
C PHE A 107 -3.44 -10.48 5.83
N ASN A 108 -3.14 -11.60 6.48
CA ASN A 108 -3.23 -12.93 5.87
C ASN A 108 -4.64 -13.17 5.31
N LYS A 109 -5.68 -12.90 6.11
CA LYS A 109 -7.06 -13.03 5.68
C LYS A 109 -7.46 -12.05 4.58
N CYS A 110 -6.98 -10.81 4.62
CA CYS A 110 -7.12 -9.85 3.52
C CYS A 110 -6.45 -10.37 2.23
N GLY A 111 -5.29 -11.01 2.36
CA GLY A 111 -4.58 -11.67 1.25
C GLY A 111 -5.38 -12.81 0.63
N GLU A 112 -6.03 -13.63 1.45
CA GLU A 112 -6.96 -14.69 0.96
C GLU A 112 -8.13 -14.09 0.19
N ILE A 113 -8.77 -13.03 0.71
CA ILE A 113 -9.86 -12.31 0.06
C ILE A 113 -9.39 -11.71 -1.27
N ALA A 114 -8.22 -11.07 -1.28
CA ALA A 114 -7.64 -10.50 -2.50
C ALA A 114 -7.41 -11.59 -3.55
N LYS A 115 -6.75 -12.68 -3.17
CA LYS A 115 -6.45 -13.82 -4.06
C LYS A 115 -7.71 -14.46 -4.65
N ALA A 116 -8.78 -14.60 -3.85
CA ALA A 116 -10.07 -15.11 -4.32
C ALA A 116 -10.73 -14.20 -5.39
N ASN A 117 -10.34 -12.92 -5.45
CA ASN A 117 -10.78 -11.95 -6.47
C ASN A 117 -9.75 -11.71 -7.58
N GLY A 118 -8.68 -12.52 -7.68
CA GLY A 118 -7.62 -12.35 -8.67
C GLY A 118 -6.68 -11.17 -8.41
N LEU A 119 -6.69 -10.63 -7.18
CA LEU A 119 -5.85 -9.52 -6.74
C LEU A 119 -4.67 -10.02 -5.90
N ARG A 120 -3.71 -9.13 -5.67
CA ARG A 120 -2.68 -9.26 -4.64
C ARG A 120 -2.90 -8.24 -3.53
N PHE A 121 -2.67 -8.66 -2.29
CA PHE A 121 -2.73 -7.78 -1.14
C PHE A 121 -1.35 -7.23 -0.79
N ALA A 122 -1.29 -5.93 -0.51
CA ALA A 122 -0.09 -5.27 0.01
C ALA A 122 -0.40 -4.42 1.24
N PHE A 123 0.58 -4.27 2.11
CA PHE A 123 0.58 -3.28 3.17
C PHE A 123 1.53 -2.13 2.81
N HIS A 124 1.05 -0.89 2.86
CA HIS A 124 1.83 0.33 2.63
C HIS A 124 2.26 0.94 3.96
N ASN A 125 3.58 1.08 4.14
CA ASN A 125 4.15 1.59 5.37
C ASN A 125 4.09 3.13 5.48
N HIS A 126 4.02 3.56 6.73
CA HIS A 126 4.32 4.93 7.16
C HIS A 126 5.47 4.91 8.19
N VAL A 127 5.57 5.94 9.02
CA VAL A 127 6.64 6.04 10.03
C VAL A 127 6.29 5.33 11.34
N ASP A 128 5.00 5.22 11.67
CA ASP A 128 4.54 4.77 13.00
C ASP A 128 4.98 3.34 13.33
N GLU A 129 4.94 2.42 12.35
CA GLU A 129 5.30 1.02 12.54
C GLU A 129 6.80 0.74 12.65
N PHE A 130 7.62 1.78 12.49
CA PHE A 130 9.06 1.71 12.73
C PHE A 130 9.46 2.18 14.13
N HIS A 131 8.53 2.69 14.93
CA HIS A 131 8.77 2.98 16.34
C HIS A 131 8.74 1.69 17.15
N GLU A 132 9.77 1.52 18.02
CA GLU A 132 9.88 0.33 18.85
C GLU A 132 8.68 0.16 19.78
N LEU A 133 8.15 -1.06 19.85
CA LEU A 133 7.10 -1.49 20.74
C LEU A 133 7.57 -2.78 21.46
N GLU A 134 7.61 -2.77 22.78
CA GLU A 134 8.02 -3.93 23.58
C GLU A 134 9.38 -4.55 23.11
N GLY A 135 10.35 -3.70 22.74
CA GLY A 135 11.68 -4.13 22.31
C GLY A 135 11.78 -4.65 20.88
N LYS A 136 10.75 -4.48 20.04
CA LYS A 136 10.74 -4.88 18.62
C LYS A 136 10.17 -3.80 17.72
N ILE A 137 10.52 -3.86 16.45
CA ILE A 137 9.94 -3.02 15.42
C ILE A 137 8.66 -3.68 14.88
N PRO A 138 7.48 -3.05 15.01
CA PRO A 138 6.21 -3.61 14.54
C PRO A 138 6.23 -4.03 13.07
N PHE A 139 6.90 -3.30 12.20
CA PHE A 139 7.02 -3.64 10.79
C PHE A 139 7.74 -4.98 10.58
N ASP A 140 8.82 -5.25 11.31
CA ASP A 140 9.51 -6.56 11.29
C ASP A 140 8.56 -7.68 11.74
N VAL A 141 7.84 -7.45 12.85
CA VAL A 141 6.88 -8.44 13.37
C VAL A 141 5.76 -8.73 12.37
N MET A 142 5.25 -7.73 11.65
CA MET A 142 4.25 -7.95 10.59
C MET A 142 4.82 -8.79 9.45
N ILE A 143 6.04 -8.49 8.98
CA ILE A 143 6.70 -9.26 7.91
C ILE A 143 6.87 -10.74 8.32
N GLU A 144 7.35 -10.97 9.54
CA GLU A 144 7.66 -12.30 10.08
C GLU A 144 6.41 -13.16 10.34
N ASN A 145 5.25 -12.53 10.59
CA ASN A 145 3.99 -13.23 10.93
C ASN A 145 2.98 -13.23 9.77
N THR A 146 3.37 -12.80 8.57
CA THR A 146 2.49 -12.86 7.39
C THR A 146 2.99 -13.88 6.36
N ASP A 147 2.05 -14.59 5.74
CA ASP A 147 2.32 -15.54 4.67
C ASP A 147 2.81 -14.80 3.41
N LYS A 148 4.01 -15.13 2.93
CA LYS A 148 4.62 -14.52 1.74
C LYS A 148 3.86 -14.77 0.44
N GLY A 149 3.01 -15.79 0.39
CA GLY A 149 2.15 -16.11 -0.75
C GLY A 149 0.83 -15.33 -0.76
N LEU A 150 0.52 -14.65 0.34
CA LEU A 150 -0.72 -13.88 0.52
C LEU A 150 -0.46 -12.38 0.67
N VAL A 151 0.62 -12.01 1.37
CA VAL A 151 0.91 -10.63 1.76
C VAL A 151 2.25 -10.19 1.20
N THR A 152 2.28 -9.08 0.50
CA THR A 152 3.49 -8.33 0.19
C THR A 152 3.47 -6.97 0.86
N PHE A 153 4.58 -6.24 0.81
CA PHE A 153 4.69 -4.90 1.37
C PHE A 153 4.98 -3.91 0.26
N GLN A 154 4.22 -2.82 0.25
CA GLN A 154 4.50 -1.67 -0.60
C GLN A 154 5.38 -0.71 0.19
N ILE A 155 6.69 -0.69 -0.09
CA ILE A 155 7.60 0.24 0.57
C ILE A 155 7.30 1.68 0.13
N ASP A 156 6.92 2.56 1.08
CA ASP A 156 7.09 4.01 0.93
C ASP A 156 8.51 4.37 1.36
N THR A 157 9.32 4.74 0.38
CA THR A 157 10.75 4.95 0.58
C THR A 157 11.07 6.13 1.51
N ALA A 158 10.30 7.21 1.45
CA ALA A 158 10.47 8.37 2.33
C ALA A 158 10.06 8.04 3.78
N GLN A 159 8.94 7.35 3.97
CA GLN A 159 8.44 7.00 5.31
C GLN A 159 9.41 6.05 6.03
N LEU A 160 9.99 5.11 5.30
CA LEU A 160 10.98 4.20 5.87
C LEU A 160 12.25 4.93 6.28
N VAL A 161 12.73 5.88 5.45
CA VAL A 161 13.89 6.72 5.79
C VAL A 161 13.58 7.60 7.01
N TYR A 162 12.38 8.16 7.13
CA TYR A 162 11.96 8.90 8.32
C TYR A 162 11.86 8.01 9.56
N GLY A 163 11.56 6.73 9.40
CA GLY A 163 11.66 5.72 10.46
C GLY A 163 13.08 5.39 10.90
N GLY A 164 14.11 5.97 10.25
CA GLY A 164 15.52 5.75 10.58
C GLY A 164 16.15 4.55 9.87
N PHE A 165 15.51 3.98 8.85
CA PHE A 165 15.97 2.78 8.17
C PHE A 165 16.37 3.04 6.71
N LYS A 166 17.15 2.13 6.14
CA LYS A 166 17.52 2.14 4.73
C LYS A 166 16.71 1.09 3.97
N CYS A 167 16.08 1.48 2.87
CA CYS A 167 15.22 0.57 2.11
C CYS A 167 15.94 -0.69 1.63
N HIS A 168 17.18 -0.57 1.13
CA HIS A 168 17.95 -1.71 0.66
C HIS A 168 18.31 -2.70 1.79
N ASP A 169 18.46 -2.24 3.04
CA ASP A 169 18.71 -3.11 4.19
C ASP A 169 17.47 -3.98 4.48
N TYR A 170 16.27 -3.39 4.40
CA TYR A 170 15.01 -4.14 4.55
C TYR A 170 14.85 -5.19 3.45
N VAL A 171 15.09 -4.82 2.18
CA VAL A 171 15.04 -5.77 1.07
C VAL A 171 16.06 -6.91 1.26
N ASN A 172 17.27 -6.58 1.75
CA ASN A 172 18.30 -7.58 2.02
C ASN A 172 17.91 -8.54 3.15
N ARG A 173 17.22 -8.06 4.17
CA ARG A 173 16.74 -8.85 5.32
C ARG A 173 15.55 -9.73 4.96
N TYR A 174 14.63 -9.22 4.14
CA TYR A 174 13.36 -9.87 3.79
C TYR A 174 13.18 -9.99 2.27
N PRO A 175 14.01 -10.78 1.58
CA PRO A 175 13.94 -10.90 0.11
C PRO A 175 12.58 -11.45 -0.35
N GLY A 176 12.09 -10.92 -1.48
CA GLY A 176 10.83 -11.33 -2.08
C GLY A 176 9.57 -10.81 -1.37
N ARG A 177 9.71 -9.91 -0.39
CA ARG A 177 8.57 -9.41 0.38
C ARG A 177 8.06 -8.04 -0.10
N PHE A 178 8.70 -7.40 -1.08
CA PHE A 178 8.44 -6.01 -1.47
C PHE A 178 8.14 -5.89 -2.96
N ALA A 179 7.06 -6.53 -3.41
CA ALA A 179 6.70 -6.63 -4.82
C ALA A 179 6.07 -5.35 -5.40
N ASN A 180 5.70 -4.40 -4.56
CA ASN A 180 5.14 -3.12 -4.94
C ASN A 180 5.90 -1.99 -4.21
N TRP A 181 6.24 -0.90 -4.93
CA TRP A 181 6.99 0.21 -4.35
C TRP A 181 6.26 1.54 -4.53
N HIS A 182 6.19 2.32 -3.46
CA HIS A 182 5.78 3.71 -3.47
C HIS A 182 7.03 4.59 -3.38
N LEU A 183 7.56 4.95 -4.54
CA LEU A 183 8.76 5.78 -4.63
C LEU A 183 8.41 7.23 -4.26
N LYS A 184 8.99 7.69 -3.18
CA LYS A 184 8.80 9.02 -2.62
C LYS A 184 10.11 9.50 -2.05
N ASP A 185 10.50 10.74 -2.37
CA ASP A 185 11.71 11.31 -1.80
C ASP A 185 11.42 12.11 -0.54
N ALA A 186 12.38 12.16 0.35
CA ALA A 186 12.29 12.73 1.67
C ALA A 186 13.12 14.00 1.78
N ASN A 187 12.55 15.06 2.36
CA ASN A 187 13.31 16.26 2.69
C ASN A 187 14.37 15.96 3.76
N ALA A 188 15.51 16.62 3.67
CA ALA A 188 16.62 16.48 4.64
C ALA A 188 16.26 16.99 6.05
N ASP A 189 15.26 17.85 6.17
CA ASP A 189 14.78 18.37 7.46
C ASP A 189 13.82 17.40 8.19
N GLY A 190 13.56 16.22 7.63
CA GLY A 190 12.64 15.22 8.18
C GLY A 190 11.16 15.57 8.02
N LYS A 191 10.81 16.56 7.18
CA LYS A 191 9.44 17.05 7.04
C LYS A 191 8.97 17.01 5.58
N GLY A 192 7.98 16.17 5.32
CA GLY A 192 7.34 16.10 4.02
C GLY A 192 8.20 15.48 2.92
N SER A 193 7.74 15.56 1.69
CA SER A 193 8.40 15.00 0.51
C SER A 193 8.88 16.10 -0.43
N THR A 194 9.84 15.74 -1.26
CA THR A 194 10.36 16.59 -2.35
C THR A 194 10.32 15.82 -3.67
N GLU A 195 10.75 16.46 -4.75
CA GLU A 195 10.89 15.82 -6.06
C GLU A 195 11.94 14.71 -5.98
N MET A 196 11.67 13.60 -6.69
CA MET A 196 12.58 12.45 -6.72
C MET A 196 13.98 12.84 -7.20
N GLY A 197 14.98 12.51 -6.39
CA GLY A 197 16.39 12.83 -6.63
C GLY A 197 16.85 14.17 -6.06
N ALA A 198 15.94 14.97 -5.48
CA ALA A 198 16.28 16.22 -4.79
C ALA A 198 16.39 16.06 -3.27
N GLY A 199 15.99 14.91 -2.73
CA GLY A 199 15.97 14.61 -1.31
C GLY A 199 17.11 13.71 -0.84
N ILE A 200 16.85 12.94 0.23
CA ILE A 200 17.83 12.10 0.92
C ILE A 200 17.66 10.61 0.68
N VAL A 201 16.67 10.18 -0.11
CA VAL A 201 16.45 8.76 -0.41
C VAL A 201 17.49 8.26 -1.42
N ASP A 202 18.22 7.22 -1.07
CA ASP A 202 19.20 6.59 -1.97
C ASP A 202 18.52 5.65 -2.98
N PHE A 203 17.92 6.23 -4.00
CA PHE A 203 17.23 5.47 -5.07
C PHE A 203 18.18 4.52 -5.81
N LYS A 204 19.46 4.86 -5.95
CA LYS A 204 20.42 3.99 -6.64
C LYS A 204 20.59 2.67 -5.88
N SER A 205 20.74 2.71 -4.57
CA SER A 205 20.83 1.50 -3.73
C SER A 205 19.52 0.71 -3.73
N ILE A 206 18.36 1.38 -3.73
CA ILE A 206 17.04 0.72 -3.79
C ILE A 206 16.88 -0.04 -5.10
N PHE A 207 17.10 0.62 -6.24
CA PHE A 207 16.98 -0.02 -7.55
C PHE A 207 18.01 -1.14 -7.75
N GLY A 208 19.18 -1.05 -7.10
CA GLY A 208 20.17 -2.11 -7.09
C GLY A 208 19.71 -3.43 -6.45
N VAL A 209 18.64 -3.41 -5.65
CA VAL A 209 18.06 -4.61 -5.00
C VAL A 209 16.65 -4.93 -5.49
N ALA A 210 16.16 -4.32 -6.56
CA ALA A 210 14.81 -4.48 -7.07
C ALA A 210 14.43 -5.93 -7.39
N GLU A 211 15.33 -6.67 -8.05
CA GLU A 211 15.13 -8.10 -8.33
C GLU A 211 15.01 -8.91 -7.04
N LYS A 212 15.89 -8.65 -6.06
CA LYS A 212 15.87 -9.31 -4.77
C LYS A 212 14.61 -8.99 -3.96
N ALA A 213 14.06 -7.80 -4.12
CA ALA A 213 12.78 -7.38 -3.53
C ALA A 213 11.60 -8.18 -4.09
N GLY A 214 11.74 -8.72 -5.30
CA GLY A 214 10.64 -9.29 -6.08
C GLY A 214 9.74 -8.21 -6.68
N LEU A 215 10.31 -7.04 -7.03
CA LEU A 215 9.55 -5.90 -7.55
C LEU A 215 8.79 -6.27 -8.82
N GLU A 216 7.51 -5.94 -8.85
CA GLU A 216 6.60 -6.15 -9.99
C GLU A 216 5.94 -4.84 -10.47
N ASP A 217 5.76 -3.88 -9.57
CA ASP A 217 5.14 -2.57 -9.82
C ASP A 217 5.69 -1.48 -8.88
#